data_11812e97a6c1de93011dd5565b1b35c3
#
_entry.id   11812e97a6c1de93011dd5565b1b35c3
#
_cell.length_a   1.000
_cell.length_b   1.000
_cell.length_c   1.000
_cell.angle_alpha   90.00
_cell.angle_beta   90.00
_cell.angle_gamma   90.00
#
_symmetry.space_group_name_H-M   'P 1'
#
loop_
_entity.id
_entity.type
_entity.pdbx_description
1 polymer ?
#
loop_
_entity_poly.entity_id
_entity_poly.type
_entity_poly.pdbx_seq_one_letter_code
_entity_poly.pdbx_strand_id
1 'polypeptide(L)'
;WFASKGIQVDSVSVPVLESAIATYYVIALSEASSNLARFDGIRYGLREDPGKGYDELYCATRSAGFGREVKRRIITGNYVLSHHLSGDCYESALRVRARMEKEVGTVLQQYDFIFCPTAPTPAFKIGERVNDPLAMYLSDLFTTFVNLSHIPALSIPAGKAQDGRPIG
;
A
#
# COMPACT_ATOMS: atom_id res chain seq x y z
N TRP A 1 -27.64 -2.58 -11.77
CA TRP A 1 -27.43 -1.57 -12.82
C TRP A 1 -26.71 -2.20 -14.03
N PHE A 2 -25.59 -2.87 -13.89
CA PHE A 2 -24.87 -3.50 -15.01
C PHE A 2 -25.75 -4.50 -15.78
N ALA A 3 -26.41 -5.42 -15.08
CA ALA A 3 -27.32 -6.40 -15.69
C ALA A 3 -28.48 -5.72 -16.44
N SER A 4 -29.01 -4.59 -15.93
CA SER A 4 -30.08 -3.83 -16.62
C SER A 4 -29.58 -3.13 -17.89
N LYS A 5 -28.29 -3.08 -18.13
CA LYS A 5 -27.64 -2.57 -19.35
C LYS A 5 -27.20 -3.67 -20.31
N GLY A 6 -27.56 -4.93 -20.03
CA GLY A 6 -27.18 -6.09 -20.86
C GLY A 6 -25.74 -6.56 -20.65
N ILE A 7 -25.07 -6.08 -19.57
CA ILE A 7 -23.73 -6.52 -19.23
C ILE A 7 -23.84 -7.80 -18.40
N GLN A 8 -23.13 -8.85 -18.82
CA GLN A 8 -23.04 -10.08 -18.03
C GLN A 8 -22.17 -9.83 -16.79
N VAL A 9 -22.64 -10.28 -15.63
CA VAL A 9 -21.94 -10.11 -14.36
C VAL A 9 -21.91 -11.47 -13.65
N ASP A 10 -20.70 -11.95 -13.41
CA ASP A 10 -20.45 -13.20 -12.69
C ASP A 10 -19.66 -12.90 -11.40
N SER A 11 -19.84 -13.73 -10.38
CA SER A 11 -19.04 -13.63 -9.16
C SER A 11 -17.80 -14.51 -9.29
N VAL A 12 -16.63 -13.92 -9.04
CA VAL A 12 -15.36 -14.64 -9.07
C VAL A 12 -14.70 -14.61 -7.71
N SER A 13 -13.96 -15.67 -7.37
CA SER A 13 -13.16 -15.75 -6.15
C SER A 13 -11.68 -15.86 -6.51
N VAL A 14 -10.86 -15.04 -5.87
CA VAL A 14 -9.39 -15.02 -6.03
C VAL A 14 -8.76 -15.07 -4.62
N PRO A 15 -8.66 -16.25 -4.01
CA PRO A 15 -8.30 -16.40 -2.59
C PRO A 15 -6.95 -15.78 -2.22
N VAL A 16 -5.97 -15.72 -3.13
CA VAL A 16 -4.66 -15.12 -2.86
C VAL A 16 -4.76 -13.64 -2.48
N LEU A 17 -5.85 -12.95 -2.86
CA LEU A 17 -6.07 -11.53 -2.54
C LEU A 17 -6.27 -11.27 -1.04
N GLU A 18 -6.63 -12.26 -0.24
CA GLU A 18 -6.70 -12.15 1.22
C GLU A 18 -5.34 -11.76 1.83
N SER A 19 -4.25 -12.11 1.15
CA SER A 19 -2.89 -11.75 1.56
C SER A 19 -2.42 -10.39 1.02
N ALA A 20 -3.23 -9.65 0.26
CA ALA A 20 -2.79 -8.46 -0.47
C ALA A 20 -2.23 -7.37 0.45
N ILE A 21 -2.92 -7.03 1.54
CA ILE A 21 -2.46 -6.01 2.49
C ILE A 21 -1.11 -6.39 3.10
N ALA A 22 -0.98 -7.61 3.63
CA ALA A 22 0.26 -8.06 4.24
C ALA A 22 1.42 -8.05 3.24
N THR A 23 1.19 -8.58 2.04
CA THR A 23 2.17 -8.59 0.94
C THR A 23 2.58 -7.17 0.54
N TYR A 24 1.62 -6.28 0.38
CA TYR A 24 1.89 -4.88 0.04
C TYR A 24 2.77 -4.20 1.09
N TYR A 25 2.43 -4.31 2.37
CA TYR A 25 3.19 -3.64 3.42
C TYR A 25 4.60 -4.20 3.57
N VAL A 26 4.80 -5.49 3.41
CA VAL A 26 6.16 -6.08 3.41
C VAL A 26 6.99 -5.50 2.27
N ILE A 27 6.47 -5.49 1.04
CA ILE A 27 7.20 -5.00 -0.13
C ILE A 27 7.39 -3.48 -0.05
N ALA A 28 6.32 -2.72 0.13
CA ALA A 28 6.35 -1.26 0.10
C ALA A 28 7.22 -0.65 1.20
N LEU A 29 7.20 -1.21 2.42
CA LEU A 29 8.03 -0.73 3.52
C LEU A 29 9.51 -1.05 3.30
N SER A 30 9.82 -2.24 2.77
CA SER A 30 11.18 -2.64 2.41
C SER A 30 11.77 -1.73 1.35
N GLU A 31 11.02 -1.51 0.28
CA GLU A 31 11.45 -0.62 -0.81
C GLU A 31 11.53 0.86 -0.37
N ALA A 32 10.58 1.34 0.43
CA ALA A 32 10.61 2.69 0.97
C ALA A 32 11.85 2.91 1.85
N SER A 33 12.19 1.95 2.71
CA SER A 33 13.38 2.00 3.54
C SER A 33 14.66 2.15 2.71
N SER A 34 14.82 1.33 1.68
CA SER A 34 15.95 1.36 0.76
C SER A 34 15.97 2.65 -0.08
N ASN A 35 14.84 3.02 -0.67
CA ASN A 35 14.74 4.18 -1.54
C ASN A 35 14.95 5.51 -0.81
N LEU A 36 14.44 5.64 0.41
CA LEU A 36 14.57 6.86 1.21
C LEU A 36 15.95 6.99 1.89
N ALA A 37 16.82 5.99 1.82
CA ALA A 37 18.18 6.08 2.31
C ALA A 37 19.02 7.14 1.57
N ARG A 38 18.63 7.48 0.33
CA ARG A 38 19.30 8.50 -0.50
C ARG A 38 19.22 9.94 0.06
N PHE A 39 18.27 10.21 0.94
CA PHE A 39 18.11 11.53 1.58
C PHE A 39 19.02 11.62 2.80
N ASP A 40 20.28 11.93 2.53
CA ASP A 40 21.40 11.94 3.49
C ASP A 40 21.80 13.35 3.97
N GLY A 41 21.17 14.40 3.41
CA GLY A 41 21.53 15.80 3.71
C GLY A 41 22.77 16.31 2.98
N ILE A 42 23.35 15.53 2.06
CA ILE A 42 24.56 15.89 1.33
C ILE A 42 24.26 16.19 -0.13
N ARG A 43 23.62 15.25 -0.82
CA ARG A 43 23.49 15.27 -2.29
C ARG A 43 22.38 16.20 -2.75
N TYR A 44 21.27 16.26 -2.03
CA TYR A 44 20.11 17.10 -2.36
C TYR A 44 19.08 17.09 -1.23
N GLY A 45 18.12 18.01 -1.30
CA GLY A 45 17.02 18.13 -0.35
C GLY A 45 17.41 18.92 0.90
N LEU A 46 16.67 18.69 1.97
CA LEU A 46 16.91 19.32 3.26
C LEU A 46 18.30 18.94 3.81
N ARG A 47 19.00 19.91 4.39
CA ARG A 47 20.24 19.72 5.13
C ARG A 47 20.14 20.41 6.47
N GLU A 48 20.23 19.65 7.54
CA GLU A 48 20.34 20.11 8.92
C GLU A 48 21.71 19.71 9.44
N ASP A 49 22.64 20.65 9.48
CA ASP A 49 24.05 20.39 9.86
C ASP A 49 24.38 20.97 11.23
N PRO A 50 24.45 20.14 12.29
CA PRO A 50 24.84 20.59 13.63
C PRO A 50 26.36 20.84 13.78
N GLY A 51 27.16 20.63 12.74
CA GLY A 51 28.62 20.84 12.77
C GLY A 51 29.39 19.78 13.58
N LYS A 52 28.82 18.58 13.78
CA LYS A 52 29.40 17.53 14.61
C LYS A 52 29.83 16.28 13.87
N GLY A 53 29.85 16.35 12.54
CA GLY A 53 30.26 15.25 11.68
C GLY A 53 29.08 14.63 10.90
N TYR A 54 29.42 13.58 10.13
CA TYR A 54 28.46 12.99 9.18
C TYR A 54 27.26 12.31 9.86
N ASP A 55 27.48 11.56 10.91
CA ASP A 55 26.41 10.80 11.58
C ASP A 55 25.36 11.74 12.19
N GLU A 56 25.82 12.84 12.82
CA GLU A 56 24.93 13.85 13.40
C GLU A 56 24.20 14.63 12.30
N LEU A 57 24.84 14.97 11.20
CA LEU A 57 24.21 15.59 10.05
C LEU A 57 23.13 14.70 9.46
N TYR A 58 23.44 13.43 9.23
CA TYR A 58 22.48 12.43 8.72
C TYR A 58 21.28 12.28 9.65
N CYS A 59 21.53 12.10 10.94
CA CYS A 59 20.46 11.95 11.94
C CYS A 59 19.60 13.21 12.07
N ALA A 60 20.21 14.40 12.13
CA ALA A 60 19.51 15.68 12.24
C ALA A 60 18.63 15.92 11.01
N THR A 61 19.20 15.77 9.82
CA THR A 61 18.48 15.97 8.55
C THR A 61 17.26 15.05 8.44
N ARG A 62 17.43 13.76 8.68
CA ARG A 62 16.33 12.79 8.58
C ARG A 62 15.31 12.97 9.68
N SER A 63 15.75 13.38 10.88
CA SER A 63 14.85 13.68 11.99
C SER A 63 13.96 14.88 11.72
N ALA A 64 14.49 15.91 11.09
CA ALA A 64 13.75 17.10 10.71
C ALA A 64 12.88 16.88 9.46
N GLY A 65 13.44 16.19 8.44
CA GLY A 65 12.82 16.06 7.13
C GLY A 65 11.72 15.01 7.03
N PHE A 66 11.76 13.94 7.83
CA PHE A 66 10.75 12.89 7.79
C PHE A 66 9.71 12.99 8.88
N GLY A 67 8.43 12.99 8.50
CA GLY A 67 7.32 12.89 9.42
C GLY A 67 7.27 11.54 10.15
N ARG A 68 6.45 11.46 11.20
CA ARG A 68 6.32 10.29 12.08
C ARG A 68 6.00 9.00 11.31
N GLU A 69 5.07 9.06 10.36
CA GLU A 69 4.66 7.89 9.58
C GLU A 69 5.79 7.38 8.67
N VAL A 70 6.50 8.30 7.99
CA VAL A 70 7.62 7.93 7.13
C VAL A 70 8.75 7.28 7.94
N LYS A 71 9.07 7.82 9.12
CA LYS A 71 10.05 7.22 10.05
C LYS A 71 9.64 5.81 10.45
N ARG A 72 8.36 5.61 10.80
CA ARG A 72 7.84 4.27 11.14
C ARG A 72 8.02 3.30 9.98
N ARG A 73 7.66 3.70 8.75
CA ARG A 73 7.83 2.88 7.55
C ARG A 73 9.28 2.50 7.30
N ILE A 74 10.20 3.45 7.44
CA ILE A 74 11.64 3.19 7.28
C ILE A 74 12.13 2.17 8.31
N ILE A 75 11.77 2.33 9.60
CA ILE A 75 12.19 1.42 10.67
C ILE A 75 11.61 0.03 10.43
N THR A 76 10.32 -0.07 10.10
CA THR A 76 9.69 -1.36 9.81
C THR A 76 10.29 -2.03 8.56
N GLY A 77 10.58 -1.27 7.51
CA GLY A 77 11.24 -1.80 6.32
C GLY A 77 12.66 -2.32 6.60
N ASN A 78 13.44 -1.58 7.40
CA ASN A 78 14.76 -2.05 7.85
C ASN A 78 14.65 -3.34 8.67
N TYR A 79 13.63 -3.46 9.53
CA TYR A 79 13.39 -4.67 10.30
C TYR A 79 13.08 -5.87 9.39
N VAL A 80 12.21 -5.70 8.40
CA VAL A 80 11.88 -6.74 7.41
C VAL A 80 13.12 -7.16 6.61
N LEU A 81 14.01 -6.21 6.26
CA LEU A 81 15.23 -6.46 5.50
C LEU A 81 16.40 -6.94 6.37
N SER A 82 16.29 -6.93 7.69
CA SER A 82 17.36 -7.33 8.58
C SER A 82 17.65 -8.84 8.51
N HIS A 83 18.90 -9.24 8.71
CA HIS A 83 19.35 -10.62 8.62
C HIS A 83 18.63 -11.62 9.55
N HIS A 84 17.99 -11.16 10.61
CA HIS A 84 17.27 -12.02 11.56
C HIS A 84 15.90 -12.49 11.06
N LEU A 85 15.27 -11.73 10.12
CA LEU A 85 14.05 -12.12 9.41
C LEU A 85 14.33 -12.36 7.92
N SER A 86 15.57 -12.28 7.54
CA SER A 86 16.09 -12.08 6.20
C SER A 86 15.77 -13.19 5.22
N GLY A 87 15.71 -12.81 3.99
CA GLY A 87 15.57 -13.67 2.82
C GLY A 87 14.14 -14.18 2.65
N ASP A 88 13.56 -14.77 3.70
CA ASP A 88 12.28 -15.45 3.56
C ASP A 88 11.07 -14.53 3.53
N CYS A 89 11.05 -13.43 4.29
CA CYS A 89 9.86 -12.57 4.40
C CYS A 89 9.64 -11.74 3.12
N TYR A 90 10.63 -10.99 2.69
CA TYR A 90 10.55 -10.16 1.48
C TYR A 90 10.40 -11.01 0.22
N GLU A 91 11.21 -12.07 0.08
CA GLU A 91 11.11 -12.97 -1.06
C GLU A 91 9.79 -13.73 -1.07
N SER A 92 9.27 -14.13 0.10
CA SER A 92 7.94 -14.74 0.21
C SER A 92 6.85 -13.78 -0.27
N ALA A 93 6.93 -12.51 0.11
CA ALA A 93 6.00 -11.49 -0.37
C ALA A 93 6.09 -11.31 -1.89
N LEU A 94 7.29 -11.36 -2.49
CA LEU A 94 7.46 -11.32 -3.94
C LEU A 94 6.84 -12.54 -4.63
N ARG A 95 6.99 -13.74 -4.05
CA ARG A 95 6.33 -14.96 -4.57
C ARG A 95 4.81 -14.86 -4.51
N VAL A 96 4.26 -14.34 -3.39
CA VAL A 96 2.81 -14.12 -3.26
C VAL A 96 2.32 -13.08 -4.28
N ARG A 97 3.07 -11.99 -4.49
CA ARG A 97 2.76 -10.99 -5.54
C ARG A 97 2.70 -11.63 -6.92
N ALA A 98 3.71 -12.41 -7.29
CA ALA A 98 3.73 -13.11 -8.59
C ALA A 98 2.52 -14.06 -8.77
N ARG A 99 2.08 -14.69 -7.69
CA ARG A 99 0.88 -15.50 -7.69
C ARG A 99 -0.39 -14.66 -7.88
N MET A 100 -0.50 -13.49 -7.21
CA MET A 100 -1.61 -12.56 -7.40
C MET A 100 -1.71 -12.09 -8.85
N GLU A 101 -0.58 -11.65 -9.42
CA GLU A 101 -0.50 -11.22 -10.82
C GLU A 101 -1.01 -12.32 -11.77
N LYS A 102 -0.58 -13.56 -11.56
CA LYS A 102 -1.03 -14.70 -12.37
C LYS A 102 -2.52 -14.99 -12.21
N GLU A 103 -3.03 -15.08 -10.96
CA GLU A 103 -4.43 -15.42 -10.71
C GLU A 103 -5.38 -14.31 -11.20
N VAL A 104 -5.06 -13.05 -10.94
CA VAL A 104 -5.82 -11.89 -11.45
C VAL A 104 -5.75 -11.83 -12.98
N GLY A 105 -4.57 -12.07 -13.57
CA GLY A 105 -4.42 -12.15 -15.01
C GLY A 105 -5.27 -13.25 -15.65
N THR A 106 -5.41 -14.40 -14.99
CA THR A 106 -6.29 -15.48 -15.47
C THR A 106 -7.76 -15.06 -15.47
N VAL A 107 -8.21 -14.30 -14.47
CA VAL A 107 -9.57 -13.74 -14.45
C VAL A 107 -9.77 -12.76 -15.61
N LEU A 108 -8.80 -11.87 -15.83
CA LEU A 108 -8.87 -10.87 -16.91
C LEU A 108 -8.73 -11.45 -18.33
N GLN A 109 -8.34 -12.73 -18.48
CA GLN A 109 -8.46 -13.43 -19.76
C GLN A 109 -9.90 -13.89 -20.07
N GLN A 110 -10.75 -13.97 -19.06
CA GLN A 110 -12.14 -14.43 -19.19
C GLN A 110 -13.15 -13.29 -19.08
N TYR A 111 -12.78 -12.18 -18.42
CA TYR A 111 -13.63 -11.04 -18.13
C TYR A 111 -12.94 -9.74 -18.58
N ASP A 112 -13.72 -8.81 -19.11
CA ASP A 112 -13.23 -7.49 -19.52
C ASP A 112 -12.85 -6.60 -18.34
N PHE A 113 -13.55 -6.75 -17.19
CA PHE A 113 -13.35 -5.94 -15.99
C PHE A 113 -13.55 -6.78 -14.72
N ILE A 114 -12.82 -6.37 -13.66
CA ILE A 114 -13.10 -6.77 -12.29
C ILE A 114 -13.75 -5.57 -11.59
N PHE A 115 -14.89 -5.79 -10.96
CA PHE A 115 -15.61 -4.76 -10.22
C PHE A 115 -15.63 -5.09 -8.72
N CYS A 116 -15.20 -4.15 -7.89
CA CYS A 116 -15.22 -4.27 -6.43
C CYS A 116 -15.43 -2.90 -5.77
N PRO A 117 -15.80 -2.83 -4.49
CA PRO A 117 -15.79 -1.57 -3.76
C PRO A 117 -14.40 -0.94 -3.74
N THR A 118 -14.31 0.39 -3.79
CA THR A 118 -13.02 1.10 -3.66
C THR A 118 -12.46 1.01 -2.23
N ALA A 119 -13.34 1.08 -1.22
CA ALA A 119 -12.97 0.98 0.19
C ALA A 119 -14.00 0.15 0.97
N PRO A 120 -13.61 -0.49 2.10
CA PRO A 120 -14.51 -1.30 2.92
C PRO A 120 -15.63 -0.51 3.58
N THR A 121 -15.42 0.78 3.82
CA THR A 121 -16.35 1.67 4.50
C THR A 121 -16.42 3.01 3.78
N PRO A 122 -17.53 3.75 3.88
CA PRO A 122 -17.57 5.16 3.49
C PRO A 122 -16.54 5.98 4.27
N ALA A 123 -16.28 7.23 3.84
CA ALA A 123 -15.32 8.11 4.48
C ALA A 123 -15.56 8.20 6.01
N PHE A 124 -14.49 8.10 6.78
CA PHE A 124 -14.50 8.29 8.23
C PHE A 124 -14.26 9.76 8.60
N LYS A 125 -14.53 10.14 9.86
CA LYS A 125 -14.34 11.52 10.32
C LYS A 125 -12.87 11.90 10.41
N ILE A 126 -12.55 13.17 10.24
CA ILE A 126 -11.19 13.68 10.40
C ILE A 126 -10.73 13.38 11.83
N GLY A 127 -9.57 12.74 11.95
CA GLY A 127 -8.98 12.34 13.24
C GLY A 127 -9.43 10.99 13.80
N GLU A 128 -10.47 10.36 13.26
CA GLU A 128 -11.06 9.12 13.80
C GLU A 128 -10.09 7.93 13.84
N ARG A 129 -9.20 7.83 12.85
CA ARG A 129 -8.26 6.69 12.72
C ARG A 129 -6.79 7.05 12.99
N VAL A 130 -6.50 8.23 13.51
CA VAL A 130 -5.10 8.70 13.73
C VAL A 130 -4.34 7.79 14.69
N ASN A 131 -5.02 7.21 15.67
CA ASN A 131 -4.42 6.35 16.70
C ASN A 131 -4.59 4.85 16.43
N ASP A 132 -5.20 4.48 15.31
CA ASP A 132 -5.38 3.08 14.88
C ASP A 132 -4.76 2.84 13.50
N PRO A 133 -3.45 2.55 13.45
CA PRO A 133 -2.76 2.27 12.19
C PRO A 133 -3.32 1.07 11.45
N LEU A 134 -3.81 0.05 12.16
CA LEU A 134 -4.35 -1.15 11.54
C LEU A 134 -5.66 -0.85 10.81
N ALA A 135 -6.58 -0.12 11.45
CA ALA A 135 -7.82 0.31 10.80
C ALA A 135 -7.56 1.21 9.57
N MET A 136 -6.48 2.03 9.62
CA MET A 136 -6.06 2.82 8.48
C MET A 136 -5.56 1.94 7.34
N TYR A 137 -4.73 0.94 7.62
CA TYR A 137 -4.20 0.01 6.61
C TYR A 137 -5.30 -0.84 5.97
N LEU A 138 -6.28 -1.30 6.77
CA LEU A 138 -7.42 -2.05 6.27
C LEU A 138 -8.32 -1.22 5.34
N SER A 139 -8.20 0.11 5.34
CA SER A 139 -8.91 0.96 4.36
C SER A 139 -8.48 0.71 2.93
N ASP A 140 -7.28 0.19 2.71
CA ASP A 140 -6.69 -0.07 1.39
C ASP A 140 -6.96 -1.49 0.87
N LEU A 141 -7.87 -2.24 1.53
CA LEU A 141 -8.12 -3.66 1.25
C LEU A 141 -8.38 -3.96 -0.22
N PHE A 142 -9.15 -3.13 -0.89
CA PHE A 142 -9.55 -3.35 -2.28
C PHE A 142 -8.66 -2.64 -3.32
N THR A 143 -7.69 -1.84 -2.88
CA THR A 143 -6.83 -1.08 -3.80
C THR A 143 -5.40 -1.63 -3.87
N THR A 144 -4.93 -2.33 -2.83
CA THR A 144 -3.56 -2.86 -2.79
C THR A 144 -3.30 -3.94 -3.84
N PHE A 145 -4.25 -4.83 -4.09
CA PHE A 145 -4.05 -5.91 -5.06
C PHE A 145 -3.86 -5.40 -6.48
N VAL A 146 -4.48 -4.28 -6.83
CA VAL A 146 -4.35 -3.63 -8.14
C VAL A 146 -2.89 -3.28 -8.42
N ASN A 147 -2.23 -2.65 -7.42
CA ASN A 147 -0.81 -2.29 -7.50
C ASN A 147 0.09 -3.54 -7.56
N LEU A 148 -0.23 -4.57 -6.75
CA LEU A 148 0.55 -5.81 -6.71
C LEU A 148 0.42 -6.63 -7.99
N SER A 149 -0.73 -6.56 -8.66
CA SER A 149 -1.01 -7.29 -9.89
C SER A 149 -0.68 -6.52 -11.17
N HIS A 150 -0.13 -5.30 -11.06
CA HIS A 150 0.28 -4.44 -12.19
C HIS A 150 -0.84 -4.16 -13.21
N ILE A 151 -2.08 -4.03 -12.73
CA ILE A 151 -3.24 -3.73 -13.57
C ILE A 151 -3.69 -2.29 -13.39
N PRO A 152 -4.25 -1.65 -14.42
CA PRO A 152 -4.86 -0.34 -14.28
C PRO A 152 -6.18 -0.43 -13.51
N ALA A 153 -6.54 0.63 -12.78
CA ALA A 153 -7.82 0.73 -12.11
C ALA A 153 -8.38 2.15 -12.15
N LEU A 154 -9.70 2.23 -12.01
CA LEU A 154 -10.43 3.48 -11.95
C LEU A 154 -11.49 3.39 -10.87
N SER A 155 -11.57 4.39 -9.99
CA SER A 155 -12.69 4.56 -9.07
C SER A 155 -13.74 5.45 -9.72
N ILE A 156 -14.98 4.98 -9.74
CA ILE A 156 -16.14 5.72 -10.28
C ILE A 156 -17.20 5.89 -9.18
N PRO A 157 -17.98 6.97 -9.19
CA PRO A 157 -19.08 7.14 -8.27
C PRO A 157 -20.13 6.03 -8.43
N ALA A 158 -20.38 5.27 -7.36
CA ALA A 158 -21.34 4.16 -7.36
C ALA A 158 -22.66 4.51 -6.60
N GLY A 159 -22.75 5.69 -6.03
CA GLY A 159 -23.93 6.15 -5.31
C GLY A 159 -23.62 6.75 -3.95
N LYS A 160 -24.57 6.61 -3.02
CA LYS A 160 -24.42 7.10 -1.64
C LYS A 160 -24.77 6.03 -0.63
N ALA A 161 -24.07 6.01 0.49
CA ALA A 161 -24.41 5.22 1.66
C ALA A 161 -25.73 5.74 2.31
N GLN A 162 -26.27 4.97 3.27
CA GLN A 162 -27.51 5.35 3.97
C GLN A 162 -27.41 6.72 4.68
N ASP A 163 -26.22 7.11 5.10
CA ASP A 163 -25.94 8.40 5.76
C ASP A 163 -25.59 9.53 4.77
N GLY A 164 -25.75 9.31 3.46
CA GLY A 164 -25.53 10.29 2.41
C GLY A 164 -24.08 10.42 1.94
N ARG A 165 -23.11 9.73 2.57
CA ARG A 165 -21.70 9.76 2.14
C ARG A 165 -21.52 9.07 0.78
N PRO A 166 -20.62 9.57 -0.11
CA PRO A 166 -20.40 8.95 -1.41
C PRO A 166 -19.73 7.57 -1.27
N ILE A 167 -20.02 6.71 -2.24
CA ILE A 167 -19.39 5.39 -2.43
C ILE A 167 -18.79 5.33 -3.84
N GLY A 168 -17.64 4.71 -3.95
CA GLY A 168 -16.95 4.41 -5.21
C GLY A 168 -16.60 2.94 -5.33
#